data_7133d6f4647971711aade3b450634596
#
_entry.id   7133d6f4647971711aade3b450634596
#
_cell.length_a   1.000
_cell.length_b   1.000
_cell.length_c   1.000
_cell.angle_alpha   90.00
_cell.angle_beta   90.00
_cell.angle_gamma   90.00
#
_symmetry.space_group_name_H-M   'P 1'
#
loop_
_entity.id
_entity.type
_entity.pdbx_description
1 polymer ?
#
loop_
_entity_poly.entity_id
_entity_poly.type
_entity_poly.pdbx_seq_one_letter_code
_entity_poly.pdbx_strand_id
1 'polypeptide(L)'
;MKDEKYVVPTAVLTEKPDEYELKIEVPGIAKEDAELHLDGKTLTLKTHCKYQNPAGFKQVAAEFEHQNYAISADLPDLASPETLSAKLENGLLTIHVKKREETKGKKILIK
;
A
#
# COMPACT_ATOMS: atom_id res chain seq x y z
N MET A 1 -27.98 -3.97 -5.74
CA MET A 1 -26.61 -3.74 -5.71
C MET A 1 -26.10 -3.29 -4.34
N LYS A 2 -25.05 -3.86 -3.92
CA LYS A 2 -24.53 -3.54 -2.62
C LYS A 2 -23.40 -2.58 -2.71
N ASP A 3 -23.40 -1.59 -1.89
CA ASP A 3 -22.27 -0.69 -1.82
C ASP A 3 -21.14 -1.37 -1.08
N GLU A 4 -19.98 -1.35 -1.68
CA GLU A 4 -18.82 -1.88 -1.01
C GLU A 4 -18.31 -0.85 -0.04
N LYS A 5 -17.99 -1.32 1.14
CA LYS A 5 -17.47 -0.44 2.17
C LYS A 5 -15.97 -0.65 2.27
N TYR A 6 -15.25 0.45 2.27
CA TYR A 6 -13.81 0.40 2.38
C TYR A 6 -13.38 1.09 3.65
N VAL A 7 -12.34 0.54 4.26
CA VAL A 7 -11.75 1.07 5.46
C VAL A 7 -10.38 1.59 5.10
N VAL A 8 -10.02 2.74 5.63
CA VAL A 8 -8.69 3.28 5.40
C VAL A 8 -7.74 2.53 6.33
N PRO A 9 -6.74 1.85 5.79
CA PRO A 9 -5.83 1.08 6.63
C PRO A 9 -4.82 1.98 7.30
N THR A 10 -4.19 1.43 8.32
CA THR A 10 -3.09 2.12 8.99
C THR A 10 -1.88 2.10 8.07
N ALA A 11 -1.29 3.25 7.87
CA ALA A 11 -0.14 3.37 6.99
C ALA A 11 0.92 4.23 7.66
N VAL A 12 2.17 3.81 7.52
CA VAL A 12 3.31 4.51 8.12
C VAL A 12 4.35 4.71 7.04
N LEU A 13 4.72 5.97 6.82
CA LEU A 13 5.76 6.30 5.86
C LEU A 13 7.04 6.64 6.61
N THR A 14 8.10 5.95 6.26
CA THR A 14 9.41 6.18 6.87
C THR A 14 10.36 6.68 5.81
N GLU A 15 10.99 7.79 6.08
CA GLU A 15 11.97 8.34 5.17
C GLU A 15 13.35 7.90 5.60
N LYS A 16 14.09 7.30 4.67
CA LYS A 16 15.46 6.88 4.89
C LYS A 16 16.36 7.69 3.99
N PRO A 17 17.68 7.63 4.21
CA PRO A 17 18.58 8.46 3.39
C PRO A 17 18.43 8.25 1.88
N ASP A 18 18.23 7.00 1.46
CA ASP A 18 18.17 6.68 0.03
C ASP A 18 16.79 6.36 -0.49
N GLU A 19 15.83 6.13 0.39
CA GLU A 19 14.55 5.61 -0.07
C GLU A 19 13.46 5.96 0.90
N TYR A 20 12.23 5.73 0.47
CA TYR A 20 11.07 5.81 1.33
C TYR A 20 10.52 4.42 1.52
N GLU A 21 10.03 4.15 2.71
CA GLU A 21 9.40 2.87 3.01
C GLU A 21 8.01 3.14 3.52
N LEU A 22 7.02 2.57 2.86
CA LEU A 22 5.63 2.73 3.25
C LEU A 22 5.09 1.38 3.68
N LYS A 23 4.58 1.31 4.89
CA LYS A 23 3.99 0.08 5.41
C LYS A 23 2.52 0.28 5.63
N ILE A 24 1.72 -0.59 5.06
CA ILE A 24 0.27 -0.51 5.15
C ILE A 24 -0.25 -1.82 5.70
N GLU A 25 -1.08 -1.73 6.73
CA GLU A 25 -1.61 -2.93 7.38
C GLU A 25 -2.93 -3.30 6.76
N VAL A 26 -2.99 -4.47 6.13
CA VAL A 26 -4.21 -4.98 5.53
C VAL A 26 -4.42 -6.42 6.00
N PRO A 27 -4.74 -6.59 7.28
CA PRO A 27 -4.85 -7.95 7.83
C PRO A 27 -5.90 -8.76 7.09
N GLY A 28 -5.58 -10.03 6.87
CA GLY A 28 -6.51 -10.93 6.23
C GLY A 28 -6.58 -10.85 4.73
N ILE A 29 -5.75 -10.03 4.10
CA ILE A 29 -5.79 -9.84 2.66
C ILE A 29 -4.64 -10.62 2.02
N ALA A 30 -4.96 -11.45 1.04
CA ALA A 30 -3.96 -12.16 0.26
C ALA A 30 -3.46 -11.24 -0.87
N LYS A 31 -2.26 -11.52 -1.33
CA LYS A 31 -1.69 -10.65 -2.36
C LYS A 31 -2.52 -10.66 -3.64
N GLU A 32 -3.21 -11.75 -3.91
CA GLU A 32 -4.05 -11.83 -5.09
C GLU A 32 -5.25 -10.90 -5.00
N ASP A 33 -5.62 -10.51 -3.80
CA ASP A 33 -6.80 -9.69 -3.57
C ASP A 33 -6.45 -8.22 -3.39
N ALA A 34 -5.20 -7.87 -3.57
CA ALA A 34 -4.75 -6.49 -3.42
C ALA A 34 -4.35 -5.92 -4.76
N GLU A 35 -4.82 -4.73 -5.04
CA GLU A 35 -4.47 -4.02 -6.26
C GLU A 35 -3.77 -2.74 -5.90
N LEU A 36 -2.60 -2.57 -6.47
CA LEU A 36 -1.80 -1.38 -6.24
C LEU A 36 -1.57 -0.69 -7.57
N HIS A 37 -2.00 0.55 -7.65
CA HIS A 37 -1.89 1.32 -8.88
C HIS A 37 -1.07 2.56 -8.64
N LEU A 38 -0.27 2.90 -9.61
CA LEU A 38 0.52 4.12 -9.56
C LEU A 38 0.20 4.94 -10.78
N ASP A 39 -0.32 6.12 -10.56
CA ASP A 39 -0.66 7.04 -11.64
C ASP A 39 0.12 8.32 -11.41
N GLY A 40 1.18 8.50 -12.19
CA GLY A 40 2.10 9.58 -11.94
C GLY A 40 2.77 9.38 -10.60
N LYS A 41 2.40 10.17 -9.62
CA LYS A 41 2.93 10.01 -8.28
C LYS A 41 1.87 9.65 -7.27
N THR A 42 0.66 9.35 -7.72
CA THR A 42 -0.42 8.99 -6.83
C THR A 42 -0.51 7.47 -6.76
N LEU A 43 -0.32 6.97 -5.56
CA LEU A 43 -0.36 5.54 -5.29
C LEU A 43 -1.71 5.19 -4.69
N THR A 44 -2.39 4.22 -5.25
CA THR A 44 -3.71 3.82 -4.78
C THR A 44 -3.71 2.34 -4.51
N LEU A 45 -4.11 1.98 -3.30
CA LEU A 45 -4.25 0.59 -2.90
C LEU A 45 -5.72 0.29 -2.70
N LYS A 46 -6.16 -0.81 -3.26
CA LYS A 46 -7.52 -1.28 -3.08
C LYS A 46 -7.49 -2.77 -2.90
N THR A 47 -8.27 -3.28 -1.97
CA THR A 47 -8.34 -4.71 -1.77
C THR A 47 -9.74 -5.20 -2.01
N HIS A 48 -9.84 -6.44 -2.48
CA HIS A 48 -11.11 -7.06 -2.76
C HIS A 48 -11.10 -8.45 -2.13
N CYS A 49 -11.72 -8.54 -0.98
CA CYS A 49 -11.75 -9.81 -0.28
C CYS A 49 -12.69 -10.75 -1.00
N LYS A 50 -12.19 -11.90 -1.41
CA LYS A 50 -12.97 -12.87 -2.15
C LYS A 50 -13.46 -13.99 -1.29
N TYR A 51 -13.53 -13.77 0.00
CA TYR A 51 -13.99 -14.79 0.88
C TYR A 51 -15.39 -15.26 0.53
N GLN A 52 -15.58 -16.55 0.58
CA GLN A 52 -16.88 -17.13 0.38
C GLN A 52 -17.18 -18.02 1.56
N ASN A 53 -18.36 -17.83 2.12
CA ASN A 53 -18.75 -18.60 3.26
C ASN A 53 -18.98 -20.04 2.84
N PRO A 54 -18.33 -21.01 3.47
CA PRO A 54 -18.62 -22.40 3.15
C PRO A 54 -20.07 -22.73 3.47
N ALA A 55 -20.63 -23.66 2.72
CA ALA A 55 -22.02 -24.03 2.91
C ALA A 55 -22.21 -24.55 4.32
N GLY A 56 -23.29 -24.09 4.96
CA GLY A 56 -23.61 -24.58 6.28
C GLY A 56 -22.97 -23.82 7.41
N PHE A 57 -22.07 -22.91 7.11
CA PHE A 57 -21.45 -22.13 8.15
C PHE A 57 -22.23 -20.87 8.40
N LYS A 58 -22.29 -20.48 9.65
CA LYS A 58 -22.89 -19.22 9.97
C LYS A 58 -21.86 -18.12 9.91
N GLN A 59 -22.35 -16.95 9.61
CA GLN A 59 -21.43 -15.82 9.44
C GLN A 59 -21.34 -14.97 10.68
N VAL A 60 -21.34 -15.60 11.82
CA VAL A 60 -21.37 -14.85 13.05
C VAL A 60 -20.22 -13.90 13.19
N ALA A 61 -19.03 -14.37 12.85
CA ALA A 61 -17.84 -13.53 12.98
C ALA A 61 -17.23 -13.15 11.67
N ALA A 62 -17.91 -13.44 10.56
CA ALA A 62 -17.27 -13.28 9.27
C ALA A 62 -16.95 -11.84 8.93
N GLU A 63 -17.76 -10.92 9.40
CA GLU A 63 -17.55 -9.53 9.03
C GLU A 63 -16.26 -8.98 9.56
N PHE A 64 -15.71 -9.55 10.58
CA PHE A 64 -14.44 -9.07 11.09
C PHE A 64 -13.29 -9.45 10.19
N GLU A 65 -13.51 -10.41 9.30
CA GLU A 65 -12.44 -10.92 8.49
C GLU A 65 -12.53 -10.49 7.04
N HIS A 66 -13.58 -9.74 6.69
CA HIS A 66 -13.82 -9.46 5.28
C HIS A 66 -13.92 -7.98 5.04
N GLN A 67 -12.96 -7.26 5.58
CA GLN A 67 -12.91 -5.84 5.34
C GLN A 67 -12.11 -5.56 4.09
N ASN A 68 -12.63 -4.65 3.29
CA ASN A 68 -11.89 -4.15 2.15
C ASN A 68 -11.22 -2.86 2.54
N TYR A 69 -10.03 -2.67 2.04
CA TYR A 69 -9.23 -1.50 2.35
C TYR A 69 -8.99 -0.67 1.13
N ALA A 70 -8.94 0.62 1.31
CA ALA A 70 -8.62 1.52 0.21
C ALA A 70 -7.89 2.72 0.77
N ILE A 71 -6.78 3.06 0.14
CA ILE A 71 -6.01 4.23 0.53
C ILE A 71 -5.32 4.80 -0.69
N SER A 72 -5.26 6.11 -0.75
CA SER A 72 -4.60 6.79 -1.84
C SER A 72 -3.64 7.81 -1.24
N ALA A 73 -2.44 7.88 -1.76
CA ALA A 73 -1.43 8.77 -1.23
C ALA A 73 -0.52 9.22 -2.35
N ASP A 74 -0.03 10.45 -2.23
CA ASP A 74 0.94 10.96 -3.18
C ASP A 74 2.33 10.65 -2.69
N LEU A 75 3.16 10.18 -3.60
CA LEU A 75 4.56 9.94 -3.26
C LEU A 75 5.25 11.27 -3.06
N PRO A 76 6.25 11.31 -2.18
CA PRO A 76 7.02 12.54 -1.99
C PRO A 76 7.72 12.96 -3.28
N ASP A 77 8.01 14.24 -3.37
CA ASP A 77 8.62 14.77 -4.58
C ASP A 77 9.93 14.11 -4.95
N LEU A 78 10.68 13.70 -3.93
CA LEU A 78 11.98 13.07 -4.18
C LEU A 78 11.87 11.64 -4.63
N ALA A 79 10.70 11.04 -4.56
CA ALA A 79 10.55 9.64 -4.90
C ALA A 79 10.69 9.42 -6.39
N SER A 80 11.29 8.29 -6.73
CA SER A 80 11.44 7.86 -8.12
C SER A 80 10.44 6.74 -8.36
N PRO A 81 9.30 7.05 -8.97
CA PRO A 81 8.22 6.04 -9.05
C PRO A 81 8.60 4.77 -9.78
N GLU A 82 9.52 4.86 -10.73
CA GLU A 82 9.90 3.68 -11.50
C GLU A 82 10.67 2.67 -10.67
N THR A 83 11.12 3.03 -9.48
CA THR A 83 11.85 2.11 -8.61
C THR A 83 10.95 1.44 -7.59
N LEU A 84 9.65 1.68 -7.66
CA LEU A 84 8.73 1.18 -6.66
C LEU A 84 8.69 -0.34 -6.66
N SER A 85 8.74 -0.93 -5.48
CA SER A 85 8.56 -2.35 -5.31
C SER A 85 7.67 -2.56 -4.11
N ALA A 86 6.91 -3.64 -4.13
CA ALA A 86 5.93 -3.90 -3.10
C ALA A 86 5.91 -5.37 -2.76
N LYS A 87 5.67 -5.66 -1.50
CA LYS A 87 5.59 -7.02 -1.02
C LYS A 87 4.53 -7.11 0.04
N LEU A 88 3.64 -8.08 -0.09
CA LEU A 88 2.58 -8.30 0.89
C LEU A 88 2.85 -9.62 1.58
N GLU A 89 2.97 -9.56 2.89
CA GLU A 89 3.27 -10.74 3.67
C GLU A 89 2.57 -10.63 5.00
N ASN A 90 1.80 -11.66 5.36
CA ASN A 90 1.14 -11.69 6.67
C ASN A 90 0.33 -10.43 6.97
N GLY A 91 -0.37 -9.93 5.95
CA GLY A 91 -1.21 -8.77 6.16
C GLY A 91 -0.49 -7.45 6.22
N LEU A 92 0.80 -7.44 5.92
CA LEU A 92 1.57 -6.20 5.91
C LEU A 92 2.11 -5.95 4.52
N LEU A 93 1.68 -4.87 3.92
CA LEU A 93 2.15 -4.46 2.62
C LEU A 93 3.29 -3.48 2.81
N THR A 94 4.47 -3.84 2.32
CA THR A 94 5.64 -3.01 2.43
C THR A 94 6.02 -2.52 1.04
N ILE A 95 6.11 -1.21 0.89
CA ILE A 95 6.42 -0.60 -0.38
C ILE A 95 7.72 0.19 -0.21
N HIS A 96 8.65 -0.04 -1.13
CA HIS A 96 9.90 0.70 -1.14
C HIS A 96 9.98 1.50 -2.42
N VAL A 97 10.42 2.74 -2.31
CA VAL A 97 10.64 3.57 -3.48
C VAL A 97 11.90 4.37 -3.21
N LYS A 98 12.79 4.41 -4.19
CA LYS A 98 14.06 5.08 -4.00
C LYS A 98 13.94 6.57 -4.29
N LYS A 99 14.85 7.33 -3.72
CA LYS A 99 14.90 8.75 -3.97
C LYS A 99 15.68 8.98 -5.25
N ARG A 100 15.27 10.02 -5.97
CA ARG A 100 15.99 10.38 -7.19
C ARG A 100 17.33 10.95 -6.83
N GLU A 101 18.32 10.60 -7.62
CA GLU A 101 19.68 11.04 -7.32
C GLU A 101 19.85 12.52 -7.44
N GLU A 102 19.28 13.09 -8.46
CA GLU A 102 19.47 14.52 -8.68
C GLU A 102 18.79 15.34 -7.60
N THR A 103 17.87 14.76 -6.84
CA THR A 103 17.17 15.49 -5.79
C THR A 103 17.77 15.26 -4.42
N LYS A 104 18.81 14.43 -4.34
CA LYS A 104 19.48 14.26 -3.07
C LYS A 104 20.36 15.43 -2.73
N GLY A 105 20.42 16.36 -3.62
CA GLY A 105 21.27 17.50 -3.42
C GLY A 105 22.63 17.26 -4.00
N LYS A 106 23.22 18.31 -4.52
CA LYS A 106 24.54 18.23 -5.09
C LYS A 106 25.50 18.97 -4.23
N LYS A 107 26.64 18.37 -4.01
CA LYS A 107 27.71 19.06 -3.32
C LYS A 107 28.41 19.92 -4.33
N ILE A 108 28.43 21.21 -4.05
CA ILE A 108 29.05 22.15 -4.97
C ILE A 108 30.40 22.54 -4.41
N LEU A 109 31.42 22.40 -5.26
CA LEU A 109 32.73 22.79 -4.86
C LEU A 109 32.89 24.29 -4.91
N ILE A 110 33.40 24.84 -3.83
CA ILE A 110 33.68 26.28 -3.78
C ILE A 110 35.12 26.50 -4.14
N LYS A 111 35.33 27.29 -5.15
CA LYS A 111 36.66 27.57 -5.59
C LYS A 111 37.20 28.86 -5.03
#